data_d49682ac09fb121c7ad79d7f0c213857
#
_entry.id   d49682ac09fb121c7ad79d7f0c213857
#
_cell.length_a   1.000
_cell.length_b   1.000
_cell.length_c   1.000
_cell.angle_alpha   90.00
_cell.angle_beta   90.00
_cell.angle_gamma   90.00
#
_symmetry.space_group_name_H-M   'P 1'
#
loop_
_entity.id
_entity.type
_entity.pdbx_description
1 polymer ?
#
loop_
_entity_poly.entity_id
_entity_poly.type
_entity_poly.pdbx_seq_one_letter_code
_entity_poly.pdbx_strand_id
1 'polypeptide(L)'
;MDQDGFNTKYLTLGNELVLTPRFNPTNQMVTYMSYFRNMPRVYLLDIETGTQEVVGNFPGMTFAPRFSPDGKKIIMSFAKDGNSDIFTMDLESRVVERITEHSSIDTSPSFSPDGNFIAFNSDRSGLQQIYVMRSDGSNVKRVTFGKGIYGTPVWSPRGDLIAFTKMHKGKFYIGVMR
;
A
#
# COMPACT_ATOMS: atom_id res chain seq x y z
N MET A 1 11.77 -17.61 15.82
CA MET A 1 12.48 -18.09 14.61
C MET A 1 13.92 -18.27 15.02
N ASP A 2 14.40 -19.49 14.98
CA ASP A 2 15.80 -19.76 15.25
C ASP A 2 16.62 -19.19 14.08
N GLN A 3 17.82 -18.68 14.35
CA GLN A 3 18.66 -17.98 13.35
C GLN A 3 19.11 -18.87 12.18
N ASP A 4 18.90 -20.18 12.27
CA ASP A 4 19.24 -21.21 11.29
C ASP A 4 18.10 -21.56 10.31
N GLY A 5 16.95 -20.85 10.39
CA GLY A 5 15.79 -21.12 9.54
C GLY A 5 14.96 -22.36 9.91
N PHE A 6 15.31 -23.07 10.98
CA PHE A 6 14.45 -24.08 11.58
C PHE A 6 13.15 -23.42 12.10
N ASN A 7 12.03 -24.13 12.07
CA ASN A 7 10.69 -23.64 12.44
C ASN A 7 10.05 -22.63 11.45
N THR A 8 10.37 -22.71 10.16
CA THR A 8 9.60 -22.01 9.14
C THR A 8 8.18 -22.57 9.07
N LYS A 9 7.17 -21.69 9.21
CA LYS A 9 5.76 -22.02 9.02
C LYS A 9 5.21 -21.27 7.82
N TYR A 10 4.65 -21.99 6.85
CA TYR A 10 3.90 -21.38 5.77
C TYR A 10 2.48 -21.06 6.22
N LEU A 11 2.03 -19.82 5.99
CA LEU A 11 0.74 -19.31 6.43
C LEU A 11 -0.33 -19.38 5.34
N THR A 12 0.06 -19.66 4.09
CA THR A 12 -0.82 -19.79 2.93
C THR A 12 -0.63 -21.16 2.27
N LEU A 13 -1.64 -21.64 1.55
CA LEU A 13 -1.63 -22.97 0.94
C LEU A 13 -0.73 -23.11 -0.30
N GLY A 14 -0.14 -22.02 -0.80
CA GLY A 14 0.79 -22.02 -1.94
C GLY A 14 0.14 -22.23 -3.32
N ASN A 15 -1.18 -22.24 -3.41
CA ASN A 15 -1.91 -22.48 -4.67
C ASN A 15 -2.12 -21.18 -5.47
N GLU A 16 -1.81 -20.03 -4.91
CA GLU A 16 -2.04 -18.71 -5.50
C GLU A 16 -0.81 -17.81 -5.36
N LEU A 17 -0.68 -16.86 -6.26
CA LEU A 17 0.36 -15.84 -6.15
C LEU A 17 0.08 -14.94 -4.94
N VAL A 18 1.01 -14.88 -4.00
CA VAL A 18 0.96 -14.04 -2.80
C VAL A 18 2.08 -13.01 -2.87
N LEU A 19 1.73 -11.74 -2.72
CA LEU A 19 2.66 -10.61 -2.86
C LEU A 19 2.51 -9.60 -1.71
N THR A 20 3.58 -8.86 -1.48
CA THR A 20 3.62 -7.67 -0.62
C THR A 20 3.11 -7.88 0.81
N PRO A 21 3.57 -8.91 1.56
CA PRO A 21 3.18 -9.08 2.95
C PRO A 21 3.67 -7.91 3.81
N ARG A 22 2.82 -7.46 4.76
CA ARG A 22 3.13 -6.42 5.73
C ARG A 22 2.56 -6.78 7.09
N PHE A 23 3.38 -6.66 8.12
CA PHE A 23 2.93 -6.78 9.49
C PHE A 23 2.12 -5.57 9.94
N ASN A 24 1.12 -5.82 10.76
CA ASN A 24 0.52 -4.79 11.59
C ASN A 24 1.54 -4.36 12.66
N PRO A 25 1.76 -3.06 12.89
CA PRO A 25 2.76 -2.59 13.84
C PRO A 25 2.40 -2.87 15.31
N THR A 26 1.16 -3.25 15.64
CA THR A 26 0.67 -3.35 17.02
C THR A 26 0.22 -4.76 17.42
N ASN A 27 0.04 -5.68 16.47
CA ASN A 27 -0.44 -7.04 16.73
C ASN A 27 0.11 -8.06 15.70
N GLN A 28 -0.26 -9.34 15.83
CA GLN A 28 0.20 -10.43 14.97
C GLN A 28 -0.65 -10.61 13.69
N MET A 29 -1.15 -9.53 13.14
CA MET A 29 -1.83 -9.53 11.84
C MET A 29 -0.87 -9.23 10.70
N VAL A 30 -1.10 -9.88 9.57
CA VAL A 30 -0.41 -9.61 8.30
C VAL A 30 -1.44 -9.24 7.24
N THR A 31 -1.19 -8.16 6.49
CA THR A 31 -1.89 -7.89 5.24
C THR A 31 -1.02 -8.30 4.06
N TYR A 32 -1.65 -8.79 3.02
CA TYR A 32 -0.98 -9.18 1.78
C TYR A 32 -1.94 -9.10 0.59
N MET A 33 -1.41 -9.18 -0.61
CA MET A 33 -2.19 -9.31 -1.83
C MET A 33 -2.12 -10.75 -2.34
N SER A 34 -3.25 -11.32 -2.74
CA SER A 34 -3.32 -12.60 -3.45
C SER A 34 -4.32 -12.54 -4.60
N TYR A 35 -4.17 -13.46 -5.54
CA TYR A 35 -5.10 -13.60 -6.67
C TYR A 35 -6.21 -14.59 -6.30
N PHE A 36 -7.41 -14.07 -6.10
CA PHE A 36 -8.61 -14.87 -5.93
C PHE A 36 -9.45 -14.83 -7.20
N ARG A 37 -9.73 -15.99 -7.80
CA ARG A 37 -10.48 -16.10 -9.06
C ARG A 37 -9.91 -15.18 -10.16
N ASN A 38 -8.61 -15.17 -10.32
CA ASN A 38 -7.86 -14.34 -11.29
C ASN A 38 -7.95 -12.81 -11.05
N MET A 39 -8.37 -12.39 -9.87
CA MET A 39 -8.45 -10.97 -9.51
C MET A 39 -7.63 -10.67 -8.26
N PRO A 40 -6.71 -9.67 -8.30
CA PRO A 40 -5.95 -9.26 -7.12
C PRO A 40 -6.89 -8.76 -6.02
N ARG A 41 -6.68 -9.29 -4.80
CA ARG A 41 -7.39 -8.89 -3.59
C ARG A 41 -6.42 -8.69 -2.44
N VAL A 42 -6.73 -7.74 -1.60
CA VAL A 42 -6.06 -7.56 -0.31
C VAL A 42 -6.70 -8.46 0.73
N TYR A 43 -5.85 -9.12 1.50
CA TYR A 43 -6.24 -10.03 2.58
C TYR A 43 -5.67 -9.57 3.91
N LEU A 44 -6.37 -9.91 4.97
CA LEU A 44 -5.88 -9.92 6.35
C LEU A 44 -5.73 -11.36 6.80
N LEU A 45 -4.65 -11.63 7.52
CA LEU A 45 -4.37 -12.90 8.14
C LEU A 45 -3.95 -12.66 9.59
N ASP A 46 -4.67 -13.23 10.52
CA ASP A 46 -4.28 -13.34 11.91
C ASP A 46 -3.38 -14.57 12.06
N ILE A 47 -2.13 -14.36 12.49
CA ILE A 47 -1.13 -15.44 12.59
C ILE A 47 -1.42 -16.37 13.76
N GLU A 48 -2.02 -15.87 14.83
CA GLU A 48 -2.30 -16.64 16.05
C GLU A 48 -3.47 -17.60 15.83
N THR A 49 -4.55 -17.11 15.24
CA THR A 49 -5.76 -17.91 14.98
C THR A 49 -5.73 -18.64 13.64
N GLY A 50 -4.91 -18.17 12.67
CA GLY A 50 -4.91 -18.62 11.29
C GLY A 50 -6.11 -18.11 10.49
N THR A 51 -6.92 -17.20 11.05
CA THR A 51 -8.10 -16.65 10.37
C THR A 51 -7.67 -15.73 9.23
N GLN A 52 -8.25 -15.97 8.05
CA GLN A 52 -7.97 -15.23 6.83
C GLN A 52 -9.26 -14.61 6.29
N GLU A 53 -9.21 -13.35 5.91
CA GLU A 53 -10.36 -12.64 5.32
C GLU A 53 -9.94 -11.68 4.21
N VAL A 54 -10.86 -11.42 3.28
CA VAL A 54 -10.69 -10.40 2.23
C VAL A 54 -11.02 -9.03 2.81
N VAL A 55 -10.17 -8.04 2.53
CA VAL A 55 -10.39 -6.65 2.93
C VAL A 55 -11.48 -6.00 2.09
N GLY A 56 -12.62 -5.71 2.70
CA GLY A 56 -13.74 -5.02 2.07
C GLY A 56 -14.43 -5.81 0.95
N ASN A 57 -15.56 -5.28 0.49
CA ASN A 57 -16.32 -5.84 -0.64
C ASN A 57 -16.19 -4.95 -1.87
N PHE A 58 -15.03 -4.97 -2.49
CA PHE A 58 -14.75 -4.15 -3.66
C PHE A 58 -15.12 -4.85 -4.96
N PRO A 59 -15.78 -4.18 -5.92
CA PRO A 59 -16.16 -4.77 -7.21
C PRO A 59 -15.03 -4.82 -8.24
N GLY A 60 -13.80 -4.43 -7.88
CA GLY A 60 -12.62 -4.42 -8.72
C GLY A 60 -11.37 -4.90 -7.98
N MET A 61 -10.20 -4.63 -8.50
CA MET A 61 -8.91 -5.08 -7.94
C MET A 61 -8.51 -4.24 -6.72
N THR A 62 -8.04 -4.90 -5.64
CA THR A 62 -7.39 -4.23 -4.50
C THR A 62 -5.94 -4.69 -4.37
N PHE A 63 -5.01 -3.76 -4.14
CA PHE A 63 -3.58 -4.04 -4.10
C PHE A 63 -2.77 -3.00 -3.31
N ALA A 64 -1.48 -3.27 -3.13
CA ALA A 64 -0.51 -2.43 -2.41
C ALA A 64 -0.96 -2.05 -0.99
N PRO A 65 -1.37 -3.02 -0.14
CA PRO A 65 -1.84 -2.71 1.20
C PRO A 65 -0.73 -2.23 2.13
N ARG A 66 -1.10 -1.36 3.08
CA ARG A 66 -0.28 -0.93 4.23
C ARG A 66 -1.18 -0.73 5.44
N PHE A 67 -0.63 -1.00 6.63
CA PHE A 67 -1.29 -0.57 7.87
C PHE A 67 -0.98 0.89 8.18
N SER A 68 -1.89 1.55 8.88
CA SER A 68 -1.61 2.80 9.57
C SER A 68 -0.60 2.57 10.71
N PRO A 69 0.15 3.60 11.15
CA PRO A 69 1.14 3.46 12.22
C PRO A 69 0.56 2.99 13.56
N ASP A 70 -0.70 3.30 13.83
CA ASP A 70 -1.44 2.84 15.02
C ASP A 70 -2.05 1.43 14.87
N GLY A 71 -1.89 0.81 13.68
CA GLY A 71 -2.39 -0.51 13.39
C GLY A 71 -3.91 -0.64 13.24
N LYS A 72 -4.66 0.48 13.28
CA LYS A 72 -6.12 0.45 13.28
C LYS A 72 -6.77 0.51 11.90
N LYS A 73 -6.04 0.99 10.89
CA LYS A 73 -6.53 1.10 9.52
C LYS A 73 -5.64 0.36 8.53
N ILE A 74 -6.23 -0.05 7.42
CA ILE A 74 -5.52 -0.43 6.19
C ILE A 74 -5.74 0.67 5.16
N ILE A 75 -4.68 1.02 4.45
CA ILE A 75 -4.71 1.82 3.22
C ILE A 75 -4.31 0.94 2.05
N MET A 76 -4.97 1.10 0.91
CA MET A 76 -4.76 0.30 -0.28
C MET A 76 -5.16 1.05 -1.54
N SER A 77 -4.72 0.54 -2.69
CA SER A 77 -5.22 0.97 -3.99
C SER A 77 -6.41 0.11 -4.39
N PHE A 78 -7.44 0.73 -4.95
CA PHE A 78 -8.58 0.06 -5.58
C PHE A 78 -8.69 0.50 -7.03
N ALA A 79 -8.70 -0.48 -7.95
CA ALA A 79 -8.81 -0.23 -9.38
C ALA A 79 -10.07 -0.87 -9.97
N LYS A 80 -10.77 -0.08 -10.76
CA LYS A 80 -11.95 -0.47 -11.54
C LYS A 80 -12.12 0.41 -12.77
N ASP A 81 -12.58 -0.18 -13.88
CA ASP A 81 -12.94 0.54 -15.11
C ASP A 81 -11.82 1.46 -15.66
N GLY A 82 -10.55 1.04 -15.50
CA GLY A 82 -9.38 1.78 -16.00
C GLY A 82 -8.88 2.90 -15.09
N ASN A 83 -9.52 3.14 -13.95
CA ASN A 83 -9.06 4.10 -12.93
C ASN A 83 -8.60 3.38 -11.66
N SER A 84 -7.79 4.07 -10.85
CA SER A 84 -7.36 3.58 -9.54
C SER A 84 -7.30 4.74 -8.55
N ASP A 85 -7.89 4.53 -7.38
CA ASP A 85 -7.89 5.47 -6.26
C ASP A 85 -7.40 4.82 -4.98
N ILE A 86 -7.11 5.66 -4.00
CA ILE A 86 -6.66 5.24 -2.68
C ILE A 86 -7.87 5.18 -1.74
N PHE A 87 -7.96 4.07 -1.02
CA PHE A 87 -9.00 3.79 -0.04
C PHE A 87 -8.39 3.41 1.30
N THR A 88 -9.07 3.72 2.37
CA THR A 88 -8.80 3.17 3.70
C THR A 88 -9.96 2.31 4.18
N MET A 89 -9.66 1.37 5.07
CA MET A 89 -10.67 0.64 5.83
C MET A 89 -10.25 0.62 7.29
N ASP A 90 -11.15 1.02 8.16
CA ASP A 90 -11.00 0.85 9.60
C ASP A 90 -11.18 -0.63 9.98
N LEU A 91 -10.29 -1.18 10.77
CA LEU A 91 -10.25 -2.62 11.06
C LEU A 91 -11.31 -3.06 12.08
N GLU A 92 -11.76 -2.16 12.94
CA GLU A 92 -12.78 -2.43 13.94
C GLU A 92 -14.18 -2.24 13.37
N SER A 93 -14.48 -1.05 12.85
CA SER A 93 -15.80 -0.69 12.31
C SER A 93 -16.08 -1.22 10.91
N ARG A 94 -15.02 -1.64 10.18
CA ARG A 94 -15.07 -2.07 8.77
C ARG A 94 -15.53 -0.97 7.80
N VAL A 95 -15.57 0.27 8.23
CA VAL A 95 -15.93 1.41 7.39
C VAL A 95 -14.83 1.63 6.36
N VAL A 96 -15.24 1.72 5.10
CA VAL A 96 -14.36 1.99 3.95
C VAL A 96 -14.55 3.45 3.54
N GLU A 97 -13.44 4.17 3.41
CA GLU A 97 -13.41 5.56 2.96
C GLU A 97 -12.55 5.71 1.69
N ARG A 98 -13.06 6.42 0.70
CA ARG A 98 -12.28 6.82 -0.48
C ARG A 98 -11.47 8.06 -0.12
N ILE A 99 -10.15 8.00 -0.27
CA ILE A 99 -9.23 9.08 0.10
C ILE A 99 -8.86 9.95 -1.11
N THR A 100 -8.72 9.35 -2.29
CA THR A 100 -8.54 10.13 -3.53
C THR A 100 -9.73 9.95 -4.46
N GLU A 101 -10.09 11.03 -5.15
CA GLU A 101 -11.13 11.06 -6.18
C GLU A 101 -10.62 11.90 -7.36
N HIS A 102 -9.98 11.24 -8.31
CA HIS A 102 -9.38 11.89 -9.47
C HIS A 102 -9.45 10.95 -10.68
N SER A 103 -9.44 11.50 -11.89
CA SER A 103 -9.39 10.72 -13.13
C SER A 103 -8.02 10.07 -13.42
N SER A 104 -7.03 10.37 -12.61
CA SER A 104 -5.68 9.81 -12.69
C SER A 104 -5.53 8.55 -11.87
N ILE A 105 -4.55 7.74 -12.22
CA ILE A 105 -4.22 6.48 -11.55
C ILE A 105 -3.41 6.78 -10.29
N ASP A 106 -4.07 6.74 -9.12
CA ASP A 106 -3.47 6.91 -7.80
C ASP A 106 -3.21 5.53 -7.17
N THR A 107 -1.93 5.23 -6.83
CA THR A 107 -1.53 3.90 -6.36
C THR A 107 -0.41 3.93 -5.33
N SER A 108 -0.16 2.75 -4.72
CA SER A 108 0.97 2.49 -3.81
C SER A 108 1.05 3.45 -2.63
N PRO A 109 -0.03 3.62 -1.85
CA PRO A 109 -0.03 4.53 -0.72
C PRO A 109 0.87 4.05 0.42
N SER A 110 1.42 5.01 1.17
CA SER A 110 2.23 4.78 2.37
C SER A 110 1.99 5.88 3.38
N PHE A 111 1.58 5.53 4.60
CA PHE A 111 1.46 6.49 5.70
C PHE A 111 2.82 6.99 6.16
N SER A 112 2.90 8.25 6.56
CA SER A 112 4.00 8.76 7.40
C SER A 112 3.97 8.09 8.78
N PRO A 113 5.10 8.00 9.51
CA PRO A 113 5.16 7.34 10.81
C PRO A 113 4.26 7.96 11.89
N ASP A 114 3.95 9.25 11.77
CA ASP A 114 3.02 9.97 12.64
C ASP A 114 1.54 9.83 12.23
N GLY A 115 1.27 9.18 11.07
CA GLY A 115 -0.08 9.00 10.53
C GLY A 115 -0.72 10.23 9.91
N ASN A 116 -0.03 11.39 9.87
CA ASN A 116 -0.60 12.66 9.43
C ASN A 116 -0.62 12.83 7.90
N PHE A 117 0.27 12.11 7.19
CA PHE A 117 0.43 12.21 5.76
C PHE A 117 0.40 10.85 5.06
N ILE A 118 0.06 10.87 3.78
CA ILE A 118 0.12 9.74 2.86
C ILE A 118 0.97 10.15 1.66
N ALA A 119 2.03 9.37 1.38
CA ALA A 119 2.75 9.43 0.12
C ALA A 119 2.17 8.40 -0.86
N PHE A 120 2.03 8.75 -2.12
CA PHE A 120 1.47 7.89 -3.16
C PHE A 120 2.01 8.26 -4.54
N ASN A 121 1.87 7.40 -5.51
CA ASN A 121 2.15 7.77 -6.89
C ASN A 121 0.88 8.06 -7.67
N SER A 122 0.99 9.03 -8.58
CA SER A 122 -0.08 9.49 -9.43
C SER A 122 0.45 9.93 -10.80
N ASP A 123 -0.31 9.71 -11.84
CA ASP A 123 -0.01 10.16 -13.20
C ASP A 123 -0.71 11.49 -13.59
N ARG A 124 -1.32 12.18 -12.62
CA ARG A 124 -2.06 13.46 -12.83
C ARG A 124 -1.24 14.59 -13.48
N SER A 125 0.08 14.45 -13.54
CA SER A 125 0.97 15.38 -14.23
C SER A 125 1.61 14.78 -15.51
N GLY A 126 1.02 13.73 -16.06
CA GLY A 126 1.44 13.03 -17.27
C GLY A 126 2.10 11.69 -16.96
N LEU A 127 3.37 11.67 -16.54
CA LEU A 127 4.04 10.46 -16.06
C LEU A 127 3.84 10.30 -14.54
N GLN A 128 3.90 9.06 -14.07
CA GLN A 128 3.80 8.78 -12.64
C GLN A 128 4.89 9.52 -11.84
N GLN A 129 4.43 10.23 -10.83
CA GLN A 129 5.24 11.00 -9.88
C GLN A 129 4.77 10.69 -8.46
N ILE A 130 5.62 11.04 -7.47
CA ILE A 130 5.23 10.94 -6.06
C ILE A 130 4.50 12.21 -5.65
N TYR A 131 3.41 12.00 -4.96
CA TYR A 131 2.59 13.03 -4.31
C TYR A 131 2.51 12.75 -2.82
N VAL A 132 2.28 13.79 -2.04
CA VAL A 132 1.99 13.72 -0.61
C VAL A 132 0.69 14.48 -0.36
N MET A 133 -0.15 13.94 0.51
CA MET A 133 -1.39 14.56 0.97
C MET A 133 -1.54 14.37 2.49
N ARG A 134 -2.47 15.10 3.10
CA ARG A 134 -2.89 14.78 4.47
C ARG A 134 -3.61 13.44 4.51
N SER A 135 -3.67 12.81 5.67
CA SER A 135 -4.32 11.49 5.83
C SER A 135 -5.84 11.52 5.58
N ASP A 136 -6.46 12.69 5.59
CA ASP A 136 -7.85 12.92 5.21
C ASP A 136 -8.06 13.12 3.69
N GLY A 137 -7.00 13.00 2.87
CA GLY A 137 -7.03 13.22 1.41
C GLY A 137 -6.83 14.68 0.97
N SER A 138 -6.79 15.61 1.89
CA SER A 138 -6.63 17.04 1.58
C SER A 138 -5.18 17.42 1.27
N ASN A 139 -4.99 18.59 0.68
CA ASN A 139 -3.68 19.23 0.48
C ASN A 139 -2.68 18.40 -0.35
N VAL A 140 -3.16 17.84 -1.46
CA VAL A 140 -2.36 17.02 -2.38
C VAL A 140 -1.27 17.87 -3.03
N LYS A 141 0.00 17.48 -2.89
CA LYS A 141 1.17 18.16 -3.45
C LYS A 141 2.09 17.17 -4.15
N ARG A 142 2.55 17.54 -5.35
CA ARG A 142 3.62 16.81 -6.05
C ARG A 142 4.96 17.09 -5.37
N VAL A 143 5.76 16.04 -5.17
CA VAL A 143 7.09 16.13 -4.51
C VAL A 143 8.24 15.63 -5.38
N THR A 144 7.96 15.03 -6.56
CA THR A 144 8.98 14.69 -7.56
C THR A 144 8.74 15.43 -8.88
N PHE A 145 9.80 15.92 -9.53
CA PHE A 145 9.72 16.80 -10.72
C PHE A 145 10.64 16.36 -11.87
N GLY A 146 11.38 15.29 -11.71
CA GLY A 146 12.36 14.82 -12.71
C GLY A 146 11.72 14.04 -13.85
N LYS A 147 12.49 13.82 -14.92
CA LYS A 147 12.11 12.92 -16.01
C LYS A 147 12.09 11.47 -15.54
N GLY A 148 11.17 10.68 -16.08
CA GLY A 148 10.99 9.25 -15.76
C GLY A 148 9.74 8.97 -14.93
N ILE A 149 9.57 7.72 -14.55
CA ILE A 149 8.46 7.20 -13.75
C ILE A 149 8.97 7.03 -12.33
N TYR A 150 8.25 7.59 -11.37
CA TYR A 150 8.50 7.46 -9.95
C TYR A 150 7.38 6.64 -9.31
N GLY A 151 7.70 5.73 -8.40
CA GLY A 151 6.71 4.85 -7.80
C GLY A 151 7.13 4.28 -6.45
N THR A 152 6.20 3.54 -5.84
CA THR A 152 6.37 2.81 -4.59
C THR A 152 7.01 3.63 -3.46
N PRO A 153 6.45 4.81 -3.09
CA PRO A 153 7.00 5.62 -2.02
C PRO A 153 6.89 4.92 -0.66
N VAL A 154 7.93 5.06 0.16
CA VAL A 154 7.96 4.56 1.54
C VAL A 154 8.61 5.60 2.43
N TRP A 155 7.93 5.98 3.50
CA TRP A 155 8.47 6.88 4.52
C TRP A 155 9.59 6.21 5.33
N SER A 156 10.61 6.99 5.68
CA SER A 156 11.58 6.57 6.69
C SER A 156 10.91 6.42 8.06
N PRO A 157 11.42 5.57 8.95
CA PRO A 157 10.86 5.44 10.31
C PRO A 157 10.85 6.75 11.12
N ARG A 158 11.72 7.70 10.80
CA ARG A 158 11.76 9.03 11.44
C ARG A 158 10.83 10.05 10.78
N GLY A 159 10.25 9.74 9.61
CA GLY A 159 9.39 10.66 8.86
C GLY A 159 10.11 11.82 8.16
N ASP A 160 11.43 11.81 8.12
CA ASP A 160 12.26 12.87 7.53
C ASP A 160 12.62 12.63 6.06
N LEU A 161 12.42 11.39 5.56
CA LEU A 161 12.73 11.00 4.19
C LEU A 161 11.61 10.15 3.57
N ILE A 162 11.50 10.19 2.25
CA ILE A 162 10.72 9.26 1.44
C ILE A 162 11.66 8.55 0.48
N ALA A 163 11.76 7.22 0.60
CA ALA A 163 12.40 6.38 -0.41
C ALA A 163 11.41 6.07 -1.54
N PHE A 164 11.91 5.92 -2.75
CA PHE A 164 11.08 5.62 -3.93
C PHE A 164 11.87 4.86 -4.99
N THR A 165 11.15 4.19 -5.88
CA THR A 165 11.74 3.65 -7.12
C THR A 165 11.62 4.69 -8.24
N LYS A 166 12.62 4.71 -9.14
CA LYS A 166 12.59 5.54 -10.34
C LYS A 166 13.00 4.71 -11.54
N MET A 167 12.22 4.77 -12.61
CA MET A 167 12.58 4.23 -13.91
C MET A 167 12.84 5.39 -14.88
N HIS A 168 14.02 5.38 -15.53
CA HIS A 168 14.37 6.36 -16.54
C HIS A 168 15.28 5.74 -17.60
N LYS A 169 14.93 5.85 -18.88
CA LYS A 169 15.69 5.31 -20.02
C LYS A 169 16.04 3.81 -19.84
N GLY A 170 15.07 3.01 -19.41
CA GLY A 170 15.25 1.57 -19.18
C GLY A 170 16.10 1.18 -17.96
N LYS A 171 16.54 2.13 -17.16
CA LYS A 171 17.28 1.89 -15.91
C LYS A 171 16.42 2.12 -14.70
N PHE A 172 16.63 1.31 -13.66
CA PHE A 172 15.92 1.38 -12.38
C PHE A 172 16.85 1.88 -11.28
N TYR A 173 16.34 2.75 -10.45
CA TYR A 173 17.05 3.38 -9.34
C TYR A 173 16.22 3.34 -8.07
N ILE A 174 16.88 3.32 -6.93
CA ILE A 174 16.29 3.70 -5.65
C ILE A 174 16.77 5.12 -5.35
N GLY A 175 15.83 6.00 -5.04
CA GLY A 175 16.10 7.36 -4.62
C GLY A 175 15.51 7.65 -3.26
N VAL A 176 15.99 8.72 -2.63
CA VAL A 176 15.43 9.30 -1.41
C VAL A 176 15.27 10.80 -1.58
N MET A 177 14.26 11.37 -0.91
CA MET A 177 14.03 12.82 -0.84
C MET A 177 13.62 13.21 0.59
N ARG A 178 13.81 14.49 0.90
CA ARG A 178 13.29 15.15 2.11
C ARG A 178 12.00 15.89 1.82
#